data_c98feb4e58500daad461e404b0a77d4c
#
_entry.id   c98feb4e58500daad461e404b0a77d4c
#
_cell.length_a   1.000
_cell.length_b   1.000
_cell.length_c   1.000
_cell.angle_alpha   90.00
_cell.angle_beta   90.00
_cell.angle_gamma   90.00
#
_symmetry.space_group_name_H-M   'P 1'
#
loop_
_entity.id
_entity.type
_entity.pdbx_description
1 polymer ?
#
loop_
_entity_poly.entity_id
_entity_poly.type
_entity_poly.pdbx_seq_one_letter_code
_entity_poly.pdbx_strand_id
1 'polypeptide(L)'
;MIPMRLTLTAAVCFVAWSTCVAAQTNSAQNAPQVLTLEEALRYALDHYPTVRAALEQVNASRANVSVAQSTSLPRLDALWQTNRATANNVFGQLLPQAIIPALSGPVLASASDDSVWGSAAGALISWEAVDFGLRGATVRGAEAAVLRARADESLTRLEVQSAVGAAFLAVVQAEQTVAATQADVERRAVLARAARTLADNQLRPRAEASRADAERAAAQTRSILARQALVLSQTTLTRVLGVATGPVSVNSTNLLASAPTSGALSGAASTHPLAQAHQASVDVARAQEDVLAHTNRPRLYLQSSVFARGSGANADGLLDGGSDGLGLERANWAAGVQVVFPNLFEFASLRARRASAAASTRAENARYEEALLTVTSEQQAAAAAIDAARAVAANTPVQLAAAQQSEAQARARYDAGLASIIEVADTQNLLAQAEYQDALAKVEVWRALLADAIAHGDLTQFVNVVRSSGGAR
;
A
#
# COMPACT_ATOMS: atom_id res chain seq x y z
N MET A 1 45.15 55.64 28.91
CA MET A 1 44.42 54.91 27.86
C MET A 1 43.99 53.58 28.44
N ILE A 2 42.72 53.42 28.69
CA ILE A 2 42.10 52.31 29.39
C ILE A 2 41.80 51.20 28.39
N PRO A 3 42.21 49.94 28.55
CA PRO A 3 41.76 48.87 27.67
C PRO A 3 40.39 48.36 28.13
N MET A 4 39.42 48.50 27.27
CA MET A 4 38.06 48.00 27.39
C MET A 4 38.04 46.49 27.17
N ARG A 5 37.95 45.72 28.27
CA ARG A 5 37.72 44.26 28.21
C ARG A 5 36.27 43.99 27.86
N LEU A 6 36.03 43.56 26.65
CA LEU A 6 34.72 43.04 26.21
C LEU A 6 34.58 41.60 26.71
N THR A 7 33.84 41.41 27.79
CA THR A 7 33.40 40.08 28.23
C THR A 7 32.17 39.68 27.38
N LEU A 8 32.41 38.81 26.41
CA LEU A 8 31.35 38.18 25.59
C LEU A 8 30.78 37.00 26.37
N THR A 9 29.66 37.25 27.08
CA THR A 9 28.85 36.18 27.69
C THR A 9 28.00 35.54 26.56
N ALA A 10 28.47 34.40 26.05
CA ALA A 10 27.69 33.61 25.10
C ALA A 10 26.58 32.88 25.85
N ALA A 11 25.38 33.43 25.81
CA ALA A 11 24.16 32.73 26.22
C ALA A 11 23.81 31.70 25.17
N VAL A 12 24.09 30.42 25.46
CA VAL A 12 23.63 29.27 24.64
C VAL A 12 22.16 29.08 24.95
N CYS A 13 21.26 29.67 24.14
CA CYS A 13 19.85 29.32 24.14
C CYS A 13 19.63 27.95 23.53
N PHE A 14 19.51 26.94 24.38
CA PHE A 14 18.97 25.62 23.99
C PHE A 14 17.46 25.79 23.77
N VAL A 15 17.04 25.99 22.52
CA VAL A 15 15.62 25.88 22.14
C VAL A 15 15.28 24.40 22.11
N ALA A 16 14.72 23.89 23.19
CA ALA A 16 14.07 22.60 23.24
C ALA A 16 12.78 22.68 22.40
N TRP A 17 12.82 22.24 21.18
CA TRP A 17 11.64 22.00 20.36
C TRP A 17 10.95 20.72 20.88
N SER A 18 10.00 20.93 21.81
CA SER A 18 9.07 19.87 22.21
C SER A 18 8.12 19.63 21.04
N THR A 19 8.41 18.64 20.21
CA THR A 19 7.42 18.10 19.27
C THR A 19 6.35 17.41 20.10
N CYS A 20 5.20 18.06 20.29
CA CYS A 20 3.97 17.42 20.73
C CYS A 20 3.59 16.39 19.66
N VAL A 21 3.95 15.13 19.86
CA VAL A 21 3.31 14.01 19.16
C VAL A 21 1.91 13.93 19.71
N ALA A 22 0.96 14.58 19.03
CA ALA A 22 -0.46 14.34 19.25
C ALA A 22 -0.70 12.87 18.91
N ALA A 23 -0.82 12.05 19.94
CA ALA A 23 -1.36 10.70 19.79
C ALA A 23 -2.78 10.88 19.20
N GLN A 24 -2.91 10.57 17.92
CA GLN A 24 -4.22 10.43 17.28
C GLN A 24 -4.93 9.29 18.00
N THR A 25 -5.78 9.65 18.96
CA THR A 25 -6.77 8.73 19.48
C THR A 25 -7.66 8.35 18.30
N ASN A 26 -7.43 7.16 17.74
CA ASN A 26 -8.39 6.53 16.86
C ASN A 26 -9.68 6.39 17.66
N SER A 27 -10.59 7.35 17.51
CA SER A 27 -11.98 7.14 17.83
C SER A 27 -12.42 5.95 16.99
N ALA A 28 -12.67 4.82 17.63
CA ALA A 28 -13.33 3.70 17.01
C ALA A 28 -14.71 4.22 16.56
N GLN A 29 -14.78 4.73 15.33
CA GLN A 29 -16.03 5.08 14.69
C GLN A 29 -16.79 3.75 14.56
N ASN A 30 -17.97 3.69 15.20
CA ASN A 30 -18.86 2.55 15.05
C ASN A 30 -19.13 2.36 13.56
N ALA A 31 -18.60 1.29 12.99
CA ALA A 31 -18.88 0.95 11.60
C ALA A 31 -20.40 0.80 11.45
N PRO A 32 -20.99 1.25 10.33
CA PRO A 32 -22.40 1.01 10.07
C PRO A 32 -22.68 -0.49 10.14
N GLN A 33 -23.69 -0.88 10.89
CA GLN A 33 -24.01 -2.30 11.08
C GLN A 33 -24.54 -2.97 9.82
N VAL A 34 -25.09 -2.18 8.89
CA VAL A 34 -25.60 -2.65 7.58
C VAL A 34 -25.04 -1.74 6.49
N LEU A 35 -24.41 -2.32 5.50
CA LEU A 35 -23.77 -1.60 4.39
C LEU A 35 -24.35 -2.03 3.04
N THR A 36 -24.54 -1.06 2.15
CA THR A 36 -24.63 -1.29 0.70
C THR A 36 -23.23 -1.50 0.13
N LEU A 37 -23.14 -2.05 -1.09
CA LEU A 37 -21.85 -2.26 -1.76
C LEU A 37 -21.09 -0.94 -1.96
N GLU A 38 -21.79 0.14 -2.36
CA GLU A 38 -21.17 1.46 -2.54
C GLU A 38 -20.61 2.01 -1.22
N GLU A 39 -21.38 1.91 -0.14
CA GLU A 39 -20.93 2.34 1.20
C GLU A 39 -19.73 1.54 1.70
N ALA A 40 -19.72 0.22 1.45
CA ALA A 40 -18.61 -0.65 1.82
C ALA A 40 -17.32 -0.27 1.08
N LEU A 41 -17.39 -0.03 -0.23
CA LEU A 41 -16.25 0.42 -1.04
C LEU A 41 -15.70 1.76 -0.56
N ARG A 42 -16.57 2.73 -0.31
CA ARG A 42 -16.17 4.05 0.19
C ARG A 42 -15.55 3.96 1.59
N TYR A 43 -16.22 3.23 2.49
CA TYR A 43 -15.73 3.07 3.86
C TYR A 43 -14.33 2.47 3.92
N ALA A 44 -14.06 1.45 3.11
CA ALA A 44 -12.75 0.81 3.05
C ALA A 44 -11.67 1.77 2.52
N LEU A 45 -11.94 2.56 1.47
CA LEU A 45 -10.99 3.55 0.97
C LEU A 45 -10.61 4.60 2.01
N ASP A 46 -11.56 4.99 2.88
CA ASP A 46 -11.33 6.00 3.91
C ASP A 46 -10.63 5.44 5.15
N HIS A 47 -10.83 4.14 5.47
CA HIS A 47 -10.41 3.58 6.76
C HIS A 47 -9.36 2.47 6.66
N TYR A 48 -9.19 1.82 5.51
CA TYR A 48 -8.30 0.68 5.41
C TYR A 48 -6.83 1.07 5.55
N PRO A 49 -6.05 0.43 6.46
CA PRO A 49 -4.70 0.87 6.80
C PRO A 49 -3.74 0.93 5.62
N THR A 50 -3.85 0.00 4.65
CA THR A 50 -2.96 -0.06 3.49
C THR A 50 -3.11 1.17 2.58
N VAL A 51 -4.34 1.69 2.41
CA VAL A 51 -4.57 2.92 1.62
C VAL A 51 -3.93 4.13 2.32
N ARG A 52 -4.07 4.22 3.66
CA ARG A 52 -3.40 5.27 4.43
C ARG A 52 -1.88 5.17 4.33
N ALA A 53 -1.33 3.96 4.41
CA ALA A 53 0.11 3.74 4.26
C ALA A 53 0.61 4.17 2.86
N ALA A 54 -0.13 3.87 1.80
CA ALA A 54 0.20 4.29 0.44
C ALA A 54 0.17 5.83 0.30
N LEU A 55 -0.83 6.51 0.90
CA LEU A 55 -0.89 7.97 0.94
C LEU A 55 0.31 8.58 1.66
N GLU A 56 0.70 8.02 2.81
CA GLU A 56 1.88 8.51 3.54
C GLU A 56 3.18 8.25 2.76
N GLN A 57 3.26 7.19 1.97
CA GLN A 57 4.39 6.96 1.07
C GLN A 57 4.49 8.03 -0.03
N VAL A 58 3.34 8.50 -0.56
CA VAL A 58 3.32 9.66 -1.48
C VAL A 58 3.82 10.92 -0.77
N ASN A 59 3.40 11.17 0.49
CA ASN A 59 3.84 12.32 1.26
C ASN A 59 5.34 12.26 1.56
N ALA A 60 5.87 11.08 1.91
CA ALA A 60 7.31 10.86 2.09
C ALA A 60 8.09 11.13 0.80
N SER A 61 7.59 10.66 -0.34
CA SER A 61 8.21 10.90 -1.65
C SER A 61 8.21 12.38 -2.02
N ARG A 62 7.15 13.14 -1.72
CA ARG A 62 7.10 14.61 -1.89
C ARG A 62 8.13 15.32 -1.00
N ALA A 63 8.27 14.90 0.26
CA ALA A 63 9.29 15.45 1.14
C ALA A 63 10.70 15.20 0.60
N ASN A 64 10.95 14.05 -0.04
CA ASN A 64 12.23 13.75 -0.69
C ASN A 64 12.52 14.68 -1.88
N VAL A 65 11.51 15.17 -2.61
CA VAL A 65 11.71 16.22 -3.63
C VAL A 65 12.21 17.52 -2.97
N SER A 66 11.62 17.91 -1.83
CA SER A 66 12.09 19.09 -1.09
C SER A 66 13.52 18.92 -0.59
N VAL A 67 13.91 17.70 -0.15
CA VAL A 67 15.30 17.37 0.20
C VAL A 67 16.22 17.52 -1.02
N ALA A 68 15.83 16.99 -2.19
CA ALA A 68 16.63 17.13 -3.41
C ALA A 68 16.78 18.59 -3.84
N GLN A 69 15.73 19.39 -3.71
CA GLN A 69 15.75 20.83 -4.00
C GLN A 69 16.61 21.62 -3.01
N SER A 70 16.64 21.24 -1.74
CA SER A 70 17.42 21.92 -0.69
C SER A 70 18.93 21.85 -0.94
N THR A 71 19.40 20.90 -1.75
CA THR A 71 20.82 20.86 -2.17
C THR A 71 21.25 22.07 -2.99
N SER A 72 20.31 22.90 -3.46
CA SER A 72 20.59 24.18 -4.12
C SER A 72 20.95 25.30 -3.15
N LEU A 73 20.71 25.15 -1.86
CA LEU A 73 20.95 26.15 -0.85
C LEU A 73 22.40 26.10 -0.33
N PRO A 74 22.96 27.24 0.09
CA PRO A 74 24.22 27.24 0.82
C PRO A 74 24.10 26.44 2.12
N ARG A 75 25.13 25.70 2.46
CA ARG A 75 25.26 24.99 3.71
C ARG A 75 26.13 25.79 4.67
N LEU A 76 25.67 25.96 5.89
CA LEU A 76 26.39 26.56 6.99
C LEU A 76 26.72 25.49 8.03
N ASP A 77 28.00 25.25 8.27
CA ASP A 77 28.49 24.37 9.30
C ASP A 77 29.22 25.21 10.37
N ALA A 78 28.98 24.95 11.65
CA ALA A 78 29.67 25.61 12.75
C ALA A 78 30.36 24.57 13.63
N LEU A 79 31.52 24.92 14.16
CA LEU A 79 32.32 24.08 15.03
C LEU A 79 32.76 24.89 16.24
N TRP A 80 32.72 24.27 17.41
CA TRP A 80 33.46 24.67 18.61
C TRP A 80 34.07 23.44 19.24
N GLN A 81 35.38 23.50 19.55
CA GLN A 81 36.07 22.42 20.23
C GLN A 81 37.10 22.94 21.21
N THR A 82 37.36 22.18 22.25
CA THR A 82 38.54 22.31 23.13
C THR A 82 39.20 20.93 23.21
N ASN A 83 40.49 20.92 23.19
CA ASN A 83 41.26 19.67 23.29
C ASN A 83 42.58 19.92 24.04
N ARG A 84 43.12 18.87 24.55
CA ARG A 84 44.48 18.86 25.09
C ARG A 84 45.32 17.89 24.23
N ALA A 85 46.41 18.39 23.73
CA ALA A 85 47.29 17.64 22.82
C ALA A 85 48.75 17.98 23.05
N THR A 86 49.63 17.16 22.51
CA THR A 86 51.07 17.42 22.53
C THR A 86 51.41 18.72 21.81
N ALA A 87 52.39 19.44 22.30
CA ALA A 87 52.79 20.77 21.86
C ALA A 87 53.99 20.72 20.91
N ASN A 88 53.94 19.90 19.85
CA ASN A 88 55.03 19.80 18.87
C ASN A 88 54.91 20.82 17.73
N ASN A 89 53.79 21.52 17.62
CA ASN A 89 53.54 22.57 16.66
C ASN A 89 52.94 23.80 17.37
N VAL A 90 53.29 24.99 16.91
CA VAL A 90 52.87 26.28 17.49
C VAL A 90 51.35 26.39 17.66
N PHE A 91 50.59 25.92 16.72
CA PHE A 91 49.13 25.98 16.81
C PHE A 91 48.47 24.78 17.50
N GLY A 92 49.29 23.82 18.00
CA GLY A 92 48.78 22.60 18.55
C GLY A 92 47.99 21.75 17.54
N GLN A 93 47.49 20.62 18.01
CA GLN A 93 46.67 19.73 17.18
C GLN A 93 45.18 20.04 17.35
N LEU A 94 44.42 19.94 16.26
CA LEU A 94 42.96 19.91 16.28
C LEU A 94 42.47 18.48 16.21
N LEU A 95 41.32 18.21 16.82
CA LEU A 95 40.60 16.97 16.57
C LEU A 95 40.14 16.95 15.09
N PRO A 96 40.05 15.77 14.45
CA PRO A 96 39.67 15.67 13.05
C PRO A 96 38.31 16.35 12.78
N GLN A 97 38.29 17.26 11.85
CA GLN A 97 37.09 18.02 11.45
C GLN A 97 37.31 18.63 10.06
N ALA A 98 36.25 19.05 9.37
CA ALA A 98 36.29 19.53 7.98
C ALA A 98 36.08 21.05 7.85
N ILE A 99 35.83 21.79 8.95
CA ILE A 99 35.42 23.20 8.93
C ILE A 99 36.61 24.15 8.95
N ILE A 100 37.63 23.84 9.79
CA ILE A 100 38.81 24.66 9.96
C ILE A 100 39.95 23.98 9.19
N PRO A 101 40.73 24.69 8.35
CA PRO A 101 41.89 24.14 7.70
C PRO A 101 42.88 23.61 8.75
N ALA A 102 43.49 22.46 8.46
CA ALA A 102 44.53 21.86 9.33
C ALA A 102 45.84 22.63 9.20
N LEU A 103 45.91 23.85 9.73
CA LEU A 103 47.11 24.65 9.82
C LEU A 103 47.80 24.30 11.13
N SER A 104 48.95 23.64 11.07
CA SER A 104 49.73 23.22 12.24
C SER A 104 50.80 24.23 12.66
N GLY A 105 51.08 25.22 11.83
CA GLY A 105 52.14 26.21 12.05
C GLY A 105 53.56 25.60 12.03
N PRO A 106 54.59 26.37 12.36
CA PRO A 106 55.95 25.86 12.48
C PRO A 106 56.06 24.73 13.50
N VAL A 107 56.84 23.72 13.19
CA VAL A 107 57.25 22.67 14.10
C VAL A 107 58.23 23.26 15.10
N LEU A 108 58.05 22.94 16.38
CA LEU A 108 59.00 23.36 17.43
C LEU A 108 60.33 22.62 17.26
N ALA A 109 61.42 23.26 17.71
CA ALA A 109 62.79 22.76 17.51
C ALA A 109 63.09 21.43 18.20
N SER A 110 62.35 21.09 19.26
CA SER A 110 62.46 19.85 19.99
C SER A 110 61.08 19.21 20.14
N ALA A 111 61.01 17.89 19.94
CA ALA A 111 59.79 17.14 20.28
C ALA A 111 59.63 17.03 21.77
N SER A 112 58.42 17.16 22.29
CA SER A 112 58.06 17.05 23.67
C SER A 112 56.80 16.23 23.84
N ASP A 113 56.73 15.46 24.93
CA ASP A 113 55.49 14.79 25.35
C ASP A 113 54.60 15.69 26.21
N ASP A 114 55.05 16.94 26.44
CA ASP A 114 54.23 17.93 27.14
C ASP A 114 52.97 18.26 26.36
N SER A 115 51.89 18.49 27.07
CA SER A 115 50.59 18.76 26.49
C SER A 115 50.06 20.13 26.93
N VAL A 116 49.44 20.82 25.97
CA VAL A 116 48.80 22.12 26.18
C VAL A 116 47.33 22.04 25.86
N TRP A 117 46.55 23.00 26.39
CA TRP A 117 45.19 23.19 25.96
C TRP A 117 45.18 23.91 24.61
N GLY A 118 44.21 23.52 23.79
CA GLY A 118 43.87 24.17 22.54
C GLY A 118 42.36 24.38 22.43
N SER A 119 42.00 25.42 21.74
CA SER A 119 40.61 25.71 21.42
C SER A 119 40.46 26.10 19.96
N ALA A 120 39.29 25.85 19.42
CA ALA A 120 38.96 26.30 18.05
C ALA A 120 37.46 26.52 17.93
N ALA A 121 37.10 27.59 17.26
CA ALA A 121 35.70 27.84 16.87
C ALA A 121 35.68 28.41 15.45
N GLY A 122 34.69 28.01 14.65
CA GLY A 122 34.59 28.50 13.29
C GLY A 122 33.25 28.18 12.63
N ALA A 123 33.02 28.84 11.53
CA ALA A 123 31.89 28.60 10.66
C ALA A 123 32.36 28.52 9.21
N LEU A 124 31.80 27.58 8.45
CA LEU A 124 32.04 27.36 7.04
C LEU A 124 30.73 27.50 6.27
N ILE A 125 30.68 28.42 5.34
CA ILE A 125 29.62 28.47 4.32
C ILE A 125 30.16 27.76 3.09
N SER A 126 29.47 26.77 2.60
CA SER A 126 29.77 26.06 1.37
C SER A 126 28.54 26.01 0.46
N TRP A 127 28.69 26.43 -0.77
CA TRP A 127 27.62 26.45 -1.76
C TRP A 127 28.09 25.87 -3.07
N GLU A 128 27.43 24.80 -3.50
CA GLU A 128 27.63 24.25 -4.85
C GLU A 128 26.83 25.12 -5.84
N ALA A 129 27.48 26.15 -6.39
CA ALA A 129 26.83 27.14 -7.22
C ALA A 129 26.48 26.58 -8.63
N VAL A 130 27.36 25.72 -9.19
CA VAL A 130 27.16 25.12 -10.53
C VAL A 130 27.57 23.64 -10.48
N ASP A 131 26.69 22.77 -10.94
CA ASP A 131 26.87 21.30 -11.00
C ASP A 131 26.66 20.70 -12.39
N PHE A 132 26.49 21.58 -13.40
CA PHE A 132 26.25 21.21 -14.81
C PHE A 132 25.11 20.20 -15.00
N GLY A 133 24.06 20.28 -14.17
CA GLY A 133 22.79 19.55 -14.33
C GLY A 133 22.60 18.34 -13.42
N LEU A 134 23.56 18.00 -12.55
CA LEU A 134 23.41 16.87 -11.63
C LEU A 134 22.22 17.08 -10.67
N ARG A 135 22.10 18.28 -10.08
CA ARG A 135 20.99 18.64 -9.19
C ARG A 135 19.65 18.56 -9.91
N GLY A 136 19.58 19.11 -11.12
CA GLY A 136 18.38 19.02 -11.93
C GLY A 136 17.98 17.57 -12.24
N ALA A 137 18.94 16.70 -12.55
CA ALA A 137 18.70 15.27 -12.75
C ALA A 137 18.22 14.59 -11.43
N THR A 138 18.85 14.93 -10.30
CA THR A 138 18.45 14.39 -8.98
C THR A 138 17.02 14.81 -8.59
N VAL A 139 16.64 16.07 -8.83
CA VAL A 139 15.29 16.56 -8.60
C VAL A 139 14.27 15.82 -9.49
N ARG A 140 14.56 15.68 -10.81
CA ARG A 140 13.70 14.89 -11.71
C ARG A 140 13.58 13.43 -11.26
N GLY A 141 14.66 12.83 -10.74
CA GLY A 141 14.62 11.50 -10.16
C GLY A 141 13.68 11.40 -8.95
N ALA A 142 13.72 12.40 -8.07
CA ALA A 142 12.80 12.47 -6.93
C ALA A 142 11.33 12.73 -7.36
N GLU A 143 11.11 13.54 -8.40
CA GLU A 143 9.79 13.77 -8.99
C GLU A 143 9.23 12.49 -9.64
N ALA A 144 10.05 11.74 -10.37
CA ALA A 144 9.67 10.44 -10.91
C ALA A 144 9.29 9.45 -9.81
N ALA A 145 10.00 9.45 -8.67
CA ALA A 145 9.63 8.65 -7.50
C ALA A 145 8.28 9.05 -6.89
N VAL A 146 7.89 10.34 -6.93
CA VAL A 146 6.54 10.78 -6.53
C VAL A 146 5.47 10.24 -7.49
N LEU A 147 5.73 10.27 -8.80
CA LEU A 147 4.79 9.73 -9.79
C LEU A 147 4.61 8.23 -9.60
N ARG A 148 5.70 7.50 -9.34
CA ARG A 148 5.63 6.08 -9.00
C ARG A 148 4.80 5.85 -7.74
N ALA A 149 5.06 6.57 -6.65
CA ALA A 149 4.31 6.41 -5.40
C ALA A 149 2.80 6.69 -5.58
N ARG A 150 2.42 7.63 -6.47
CA ARG A 150 1.02 7.89 -6.82
C ARG A 150 0.41 6.75 -7.63
N ALA A 151 1.15 6.19 -8.57
CA ALA A 151 0.67 5.06 -9.35
C ALA A 151 0.49 3.81 -8.46
N ASP A 152 1.43 3.56 -7.55
CA ASP A 152 1.33 2.49 -6.54
C ASP A 152 0.13 2.72 -5.60
N GLU A 153 -0.15 3.96 -5.20
CA GLU A 153 -1.33 4.32 -4.40
C GLU A 153 -2.64 4.05 -5.16
N SER A 154 -2.70 4.40 -6.45
CA SER A 154 -3.87 4.12 -7.30
C SER A 154 -4.10 2.62 -7.48
N LEU A 155 -3.03 1.84 -7.65
CA LEU A 155 -3.09 0.37 -7.71
C LEU A 155 -3.61 -0.20 -6.38
N THR A 156 -3.07 0.26 -5.26
CA THR A 156 -3.51 -0.15 -3.91
C THR A 156 -5.01 0.12 -3.69
N ARG A 157 -5.51 1.26 -4.15
CA ARG A 157 -6.96 1.56 -4.09
C ARG A 157 -7.78 0.56 -4.89
N LEU A 158 -7.36 0.25 -6.10
CA LEU A 158 -8.03 -0.75 -6.94
C LEU A 158 -8.03 -2.13 -6.26
N GLU A 159 -6.91 -2.55 -5.70
CA GLU A 159 -6.79 -3.83 -4.98
C GLU A 159 -7.71 -3.91 -3.76
N VAL A 160 -7.78 -2.84 -2.96
CA VAL A 160 -8.68 -2.77 -1.80
C VAL A 160 -10.14 -2.79 -2.24
N GLN A 161 -10.51 -2.04 -3.27
CA GLN A 161 -11.86 -2.05 -3.83
C GLN A 161 -12.24 -3.43 -4.37
N SER A 162 -11.33 -4.09 -5.07
CA SER A 162 -11.48 -5.47 -5.54
C SER A 162 -11.75 -6.44 -4.40
N ALA A 163 -10.92 -6.40 -3.35
CA ALA A 163 -11.04 -7.28 -2.19
C ALA A 163 -12.37 -7.06 -1.45
N VAL A 164 -12.78 -5.80 -1.28
CA VAL A 164 -14.06 -5.46 -0.62
C VAL A 164 -15.25 -5.89 -1.47
N GLY A 165 -15.24 -5.61 -2.78
CA GLY A 165 -16.30 -6.03 -3.68
C GLY A 165 -16.49 -7.54 -3.72
N ALA A 166 -15.38 -8.28 -3.82
CA ALA A 166 -15.39 -9.74 -3.81
C ALA A 166 -15.90 -10.30 -2.46
N ALA A 167 -15.44 -9.73 -1.32
CA ALA A 167 -15.89 -10.15 0.01
C ALA A 167 -17.37 -9.83 0.24
N PHE A 168 -17.85 -8.67 -0.23
CA PHE A 168 -19.26 -8.30 -0.17
C PHE A 168 -20.15 -9.29 -0.94
N LEU A 169 -19.81 -9.57 -2.18
CA LEU A 169 -20.54 -10.54 -3.01
C LEU A 169 -20.46 -11.97 -2.46
N ALA A 170 -19.37 -12.32 -1.77
CA ALA A 170 -19.27 -13.61 -1.07
C ALA A 170 -20.24 -13.69 0.11
N VAL A 171 -20.49 -12.62 0.86
CA VAL A 171 -21.52 -12.57 1.91
C VAL A 171 -22.91 -12.74 1.29
N VAL A 172 -23.22 -11.99 0.22
CA VAL A 172 -24.50 -12.12 -0.51
C VAL A 172 -24.73 -13.55 -0.96
N GLN A 173 -23.71 -14.20 -1.55
CA GLN A 173 -23.78 -15.60 -1.97
C GLN A 173 -24.06 -16.53 -0.78
N ALA A 174 -23.37 -16.33 0.35
CA ALA A 174 -23.55 -17.16 1.53
C ALA A 174 -24.97 -16.99 2.14
N GLU A 175 -25.52 -15.77 2.13
CA GLU A 175 -26.91 -15.51 2.54
C GLU A 175 -27.92 -16.27 1.67
N GLN A 176 -27.73 -16.24 0.34
CA GLN A 176 -28.60 -17.00 -0.57
C GLN A 176 -28.46 -18.51 -0.35
N THR A 177 -27.27 -19.00 -0.09
CA THR A 177 -27.02 -20.41 0.23
C THR A 177 -27.72 -20.83 1.53
N VAL A 178 -27.67 -20.00 2.57
CA VAL A 178 -28.41 -20.25 3.82
C VAL A 178 -29.91 -20.29 3.59
N ALA A 179 -30.45 -19.34 2.80
CA ALA A 179 -31.89 -19.32 2.47
C ALA A 179 -32.34 -20.58 1.72
N ALA A 180 -31.60 -21.00 0.69
CA ALA A 180 -31.90 -22.19 -0.11
C ALA A 180 -31.81 -23.48 0.74
N THR A 181 -30.75 -23.63 1.55
CA THR A 181 -30.60 -24.81 2.41
C THR A 181 -31.63 -24.87 3.54
N GLN A 182 -32.05 -23.73 4.06
CA GLN A 182 -33.11 -23.68 5.08
C GLN A 182 -34.47 -24.09 4.48
N ALA A 183 -34.79 -23.62 3.28
CA ALA A 183 -36.01 -24.04 2.56
C ALA A 183 -36.02 -25.55 2.27
N ASP A 184 -34.87 -26.16 1.92
CA ASP A 184 -34.75 -27.62 1.76
C ASP A 184 -35.00 -28.36 3.06
N VAL A 185 -34.45 -27.88 4.19
CA VAL A 185 -34.71 -28.46 5.54
C VAL A 185 -36.20 -28.47 5.85
N GLU A 186 -36.89 -27.36 5.59
CA GLU A 186 -38.33 -27.23 5.86
C GLU A 186 -39.19 -28.20 5.03
N ARG A 187 -38.92 -28.31 3.73
CA ARG A 187 -39.59 -29.25 2.81
C ARG A 187 -39.41 -30.72 3.31
N ARG A 188 -38.16 -31.10 3.61
CA ARG A 188 -37.87 -32.45 4.10
C ARG A 188 -38.46 -32.71 5.49
N ALA A 189 -38.55 -31.73 6.33
CA ALA A 189 -39.23 -31.87 7.64
C ALA A 189 -40.73 -32.17 7.48
N VAL A 190 -41.39 -31.54 6.50
CA VAL A 190 -42.79 -31.85 6.17
C VAL A 190 -42.93 -33.29 5.68
N LEU A 191 -42.08 -33.70 4.71
CA LEU A 191 -42.12 -35.07 4.18
C LEU A 191 -41.83 -36.15 5.26
N ALA A 192 -40.84 -35.89 6.12
CA ALA A 192 -40.49 -36.83 7.22
C ALA A 192 -41.61 -36.99 8.21
N ARG A 193 -42.34 -35.91 8.55
CA ARG A 193 -43.53 -36.01 9.42
C ARG A 193 -44.64 -36.83 8.78
N ALA A 194 -44.93 -36.58 7.48
CA ALA A 194 -45.93 -37.32 6.73
C ALA A 194 -45.58 -38.82 6.66
N ALA A 195 -44.34 -39.15 6.26
CA ALA A 195 -43.88 -40.52 6.15
C ALA A 195 -43.97 -41.28 7.53
N ARG A 196 -43.62 -40.60 8.64
CA ARG A 196 -43.70 -41.14 9.98
C ARG A 196 -45.16 -41.44 10.37
N THR A 197 -46.08 -40.50 10.15
CA THR A 197 -47.50 -40.69 10.43
C THR A 197 -48.08 -41.89 9.67
N LEU A 198 -47.71 -42.04 8.39
CA LEU A 198 -48.15 -43.17 7.57
C LEU A 198 -47.58 -44.53 8.09
N ALA A 199 -46.29 -44.54 8.51
CA ALA A 199 -45.65 -45.73 9.06
C ALA A 199 -46.23 -46.13 10.41
N ASP A 200 -46.51 -45.15 11.29
CA ASP A 200 -47.12 -45.43 12.63
C ASP A 200 -48.54 -45.98 12.50
N ASN A 201 -49.27 -45.58 11.48
CA ASN A 201 -50.61 -46.13 11.15
C ASN A 201 -50.54 -47.39 10.29
N GLN A 202 -49.36 -47.98 10.09
CA GLN A 202 -49.12 -49.19 9.27
C GLN A 202 -49.55 -49.08 7.78
N LEU A 203 -49.68 -47.86 7.27
CA LEU A 203 -50.07 -47.60 5.89
C LEU A 203 -48.86 -47.63 4.94
N ARG A 204 -47.64 -47.49 5.49
CA ARG A 204 -46.37 -47.53 4.74
C ARG A 204 -45.27 -48.22 5.54
N PRO A 205 -44.23 -48.79 4.87
CA PRO A 205 -43.11 -49.43 5.56
C PRO A 205 -42.35 -48.44 6.45
N ARG A 206 -41.90 -48.87 7.65
CA ARG A 206 -41.07 -48.08 8.56
C ARG A 206 -39.75 -47.62 7.93
N ALA A 207 -39.23 -48.37 6.94
CA ALA A 207 -38.05 -48.02 6.19
C ALA A 207 -38.18 -46.69 5.45
N GLU A 208 -39.39 -46.33 4.97
CA GLU A 208 -39.65 -45.02 4.33
C GLU A 208 -39.52 -43.86 5.32
N ALA A 209 -40.06 -44.03 6.55
CA ALA A 209 -39.90 -43.02 7.59
C ALA A 209 -38.46 -42.84 8.02
N SER A 210 -37.67 -43.94 8.17
CA SER A 210 -36.24 -43.85 8.50
C SER A 210 -35.44 -43.18 7.41
N ARG A 211 -35.76 -43.41 6.13
CA ARG A 211 -35.12 -42.73 5.00
C ARG A 211 -35.43 -41.24 5.00
N ALA A 212 -36.69 -40.87 5.20
CA ALA A 212 -37.07 -39.45 5.24
C ALA A 212 -36.38 -38.71 6.42
N ASP A 213 -36.22 -39.36 7.57
CA ASP A 213 -35.46 -38.80 8.69
C ASP A 213 -33.98 -38.66 8.38
N ALA A 214 -33.36 -39.61 7.69
CA ALA A 214 -31.97 -39.51 7.24
C ALA A 214 -31.75 -38.34 6.24
N GLU A 215 -32.65 -38.19 5.27
CA GLU A 215 -32.64 -37.11 4.30
C GLU A 215 -32.80 -35.71 4.97
N ARG A 216 -33.72 -35.62 5.96
CA ARG A 216 -33.87 -34.39 6.76
C ARG A 216 -32.61 -34.08 7.55
N ALA A 217 -31.99 -35.07 8.19
CA ALA A 217 -30.73 -34.87 8.93
C ALA A 217 -29.59 -34.41 8.00
N ALA A 218 -29.49 -34.98 6.80
CA ALA A 218 -28.50 -34.56 5.80
C ALA A 218 -28.73 -33.11 5.35
N ALA A 219 -29.98 -32.68 5.11
CA ALA A 219 -30.30 -31.30 4.79
C ALA A 219 -29.96 -30.36 5.96
N GLN A 220 -30.21 -30.78 7.20
CA GLN A 220 -29.86 -30.01 8.39
C GLN A 220 -28.34 -29.81 8.52
N THR A 221 -27.53 -30.83 8.22
CA THR A 221 -26.09 -30.72 8.19
C THR A 221 -25.64 -29.71 7.13
N ARG A 222 -26.23 -29.72 5.91
CA ARG A 222 -25.93 -28.70 4.85
C ARG A 222 -26.28 -27.29 5.32
N SER A 223 -27.42 -27.08 5.98
CA SER A 223 -27.81 -25.76 6.52
C SER A 223 -26.85 -25.27 7.62
N ILE A 224 -26.34 -26.14 8.48
CA ILE A 224 -25.34 -25.80 9.51
C ILE A 224 -24.04 -25.34 8.84
N LEU A 225 -23.55 -26.06 7.84
CA LEU A 225 -22.34 -25.70 7.09
C LEU A 225 -22.50 -24.39 6.31
N ALA A 226 -23.70 -24.15 5.73
CA ALA A 226 -24.01 -22.90 5.06
C ALA A 226 -23.96 -21.69 6.02
N ARG A 227 -24.52 -21.85 7.24
CA ARG A 227 -24.42 -20.81 8.29
C ARG A 227 -22.98 -20.55 8.73
N GLN A 228 -22.17 -21.60 8.87
CA GLN A 228 -20.74 -21.44 9.14
C GLN A 228 -20.04 -20.65 8.03
N ALA A 229 -20.32 -20.97 6.75
CA ALA A 229 -19.75 -20.26 5.61
C ALA A 229 -20.16 -18.77 5.60
N LEU A 230 -21.40 -18.45 5.98
CA LEU A 230 -21.85 -17.06 6.13
C LEU A 230 -21.04 -16.30 7.18
N VAL A 231 -20.84 -16.88 8.35
CA VAL A 231 -20.03 -16.24 9.41
C VAL A 231 -18.60 -16.01 8.95
N LEU A 232 -17.99 -16.97 8.24
CA LEU A 232 -16.64 -16.82 7.69
C LEU A 232 -16.58 -15.71 6.64
N SER A 233 -17.57 -15.61 5.75
CA SER A 233 -17.67 -14.56 4.74
C SER A 233 -17.85 -13.18 5.39
N GLN A 234 -18.69 -13.04 6.39
CA GLN A 234 -18.87 -11.81 7.17
C GLN A 234 -17.60 -11.40 7.91
N THR A 235 -16.86 -12.36 8.49
CA THR A 235 -15.57 -12.11 9.14
C THR A 235 -14.54 -11.61 8.11
N THR A 236 -14.52 -12.19 6.91
CA THR A 236 -13.65 -11.75 5.83
C THR A 236 -13.97 -10.32 5.39
N LEU A 237 -15.25 -10.00 5.20
CA LEU A 237 -15.71 -8.65 4.87
C LEU A 237 -15.32 -7.65 5.96
N THR A 238 -15.56 -7.96 7.23
CA THR A 238 -15.18 -7.13 8.39
C THR A 238 -13.68 -6.81 8.36
N ARG A 239 -12.83 -7.80 8.06
CA ARG A 239 -11.38 -7.64 7.95
C ARG A 239 -10.98 -6.70 6.81
N VAL A 240 -11.54 -6.89 5.61
CA VAL A 240 -11.17 -6.05 4.45
C VAL A 240 -11.76 -4.65 4.51
N LEU A 241 -12.77 -4.43 5.34
CA LEU A 241 -13.28 -3.09 5.69
C LEU A 241 -12.40 -2.38 6.72
N GLY A 242 -11.49 -3.10 7.39
CA GLY A 242 -10.68 -2.52 8.48
C GLY A 242 -11.46 -2.27 9.76
N VAL A 243 -12.59 -2.96 9.97
CA VAL A 243 -13.42 -2.86 11.18
C VAL A 243 -12.87 -3.79 12.25
N ALA A 244 -12.64 -3.28 13.45
CA ALA A 244 -12.04 -4.06 14.54
C ALA A 244 -13.06 -4.91 15.33
N THR A 245 -14.34 -4.59 15.29
CA THR A 245 -15.34 -5.21 16.18
C THR A 245 -16.68 -5.47 15.48
N GLY A 246 -17.18 -6.71 15.64
CA GLY A 246 -18.51 -7.13 15.25
C GLY A 246 -18.67 -7.54 13.78
N PRO A 247 -19.60 -8.44 13.46
CA PRO A 247 -19.91 -8.78 12.08
C PRO A 247 -20.68 -7.64 11.40
N VAL A 248 -20.29 -7.34 10.16
CA VAL A 248 -20.99 -6.37 9.30
C VAL A 248 -22.05 -7.13 8.49
N SER A 249 -23.28 -6.65 8.50
CA SER A 249 -24.37 -7.14 7.65
C SER A 249 -24.39 -6.40 6.32
N VAL A 250 -24.87 -7.05 5.27
CA VAL A 250 -24.97 -6.47 3.94
C VAL A 250 -26.42 -6.22 3.55
N ASN A 251 -26.69 -5.15 2.80
CA ASN A 251 -27.95 -4.94 2.12
C ASN A 251 -27.81 -5.31 0.65
N SER A 252 -28.31 -6.50 0.30
CA SER A 252 -28.23 -7.09 -1.05
C SER A 252 -29.51 -6.96 -1.87
N THR A 253 -30.55 -6.30 -1.35
CA THR A 253 -31.90 -6.27 -1.97
C THR A 253 -31.87 -5.82 -3.43
N ASN A 254 -31.08 -4.81 -3.74
CA ASN A 254 -30.97 -4.26 -5.09
C ASN A 254 -30.19 -5.18 -6.05
N LEU A 255 -29.23 -5.94 -5.56
CA LEU A 255 -28.41 -6.84 -6.37
C LEU A 255 -29.17 -8.10 -6.81
N LEU A 256 -30.20 -8.50 -6.04
CA LEU A 256 -30.96 -9.72 -6.28
C LEU A 256 -32.24 -9.50 -7.12
N ALA A 257 -32.66 -8.23 -7.29
CA ALA A 257 -33.92 -7.90 -7.98
C ALA A 257 -33.88 -8.25 -9.47
N SER A 258 -32.80 -7.90 -10.17
CA SER A 258 -32.61 -8.23 -11.60
C SER A 258 -31.13 -8.29 -11.96
N ALA A 259 -30.76 -9.17 -12.88
CA ALA A 259 -29.42 -9.17 -13.45
C ALA A 259 -29.24 -7.94 -14.36
N PRO A 260 -28.13 -7.18 -14.22
CA PRO A 260 -27.91 -6.00 -15.05
C PRO A 260 -27.59 -6.38 -16.50
N THR A 261 -28.06 -5.53 -17.43
CA THR A 261 -27.86 -5.71 -18.89
C THR A 261 -26.65 -4.95 -19.43
N SER A 262 -25.86 -4.28 -18.57
CA SER A 262 -24.69 -3.49 -18.99
C SER A 262 -23.66 -4.35 -19.72
N GLY A 263 -23.16 -3.87 -20.87
CA GLY A 263 -22.10 -4.56 -21.64
C GLY A 263 -20.77 -4.59 -20.92
N ALA A 264 -19.82 -5.37 -21.44
CA ALA A 264 -18.44 -5.32 -21.04
C ALA A 264 -17.85 -3.92 -21.28
N LEU A 265 -16.93 -3.50 -20.42
CA LEU A 265 -16.24 -2.23 -20.56
C LEU A 265 -15.27 -2.27 -21.74
N SER A 266 -14.82 -1.11 -22.18
CA SER A 266 -13.76 -0.99 -23.18
C SER A 266 -12.76 0.05 -22.71
N GLY A 267 -11.47 -0.27 -22.77
CA GLY A 267 -10.40 0.63 -22.37
C GLY A 267 -9.04 0.09 -22.78
N ALA A 268 -8.07 0.99 -22.93
CA ALA A 268 -6.70 0.59 -23.24
C ALA A 268 -6.02 -0.01 -22.01
N ALA A 269 -5.30 -1.12 -22.18
CA ALA A 269 -4.53 -1.74 -21.08
C ALA A 269 -3.51 -0.78 -20.45
N SER A 270 -3.00 0.20 -21.21
CA SER A 270 -2.05 1.21 -20.72
C SER A 270 -2.62 2.20 -19.69
N THR A 271 -3.96 2.33 -19.61
CA THR A 271 -4.62 3.19 -18.61
C THR A 271 -4.87 2.49 -17.28
N HIS A 272 -4.66 1.18 -17.24
CA HIS A 272 -4.85 0.39 -16.02
C HIS A 272 -3.80 0.75 -14.94
N PRO A 273 -4.18 0.88 -13.66
CA PRO A 273 -3.26 1.24 -12.58
C PRO A 273 -2.01 0.36 -12.49
N LEU A 274 -2.11 -0.94 -12.75
CA LEU A 274 -0.97 -1.86 -12.81
C LEU A 274 0.03 -1.46 -13.89
N ALA A 275 -0.45 -1.18 -15.11
CA ALA A 275 0.41 -0.73 -16.21
C ALA A 275 1.04 0.63 -15.91
N GLN A 276 0.30 1.56 -15.31
CA GLN A 276 0.80 2.87 -14.90
C GLN A 276 1.87 2.76 -13.79
N ALA A 277 1.73 1.85 -12.84
CA ALA A 277 2.74 1.61 -11.81
C ALA A 277 4.05 1.08 -12.40
N HIS A 278 3.98 0.14 -13.35
CA HIS A 278 5.16 -0.34 -14.08
C HIS A 278 5.76 0.73 -15.00
N GLN A 279 4.94 1.53 -15.70
CA GLN A 279 5.44 2.65 -16.49
C GLN A 279 6.19 3.67 -15.62
N ALA A 280 5.64 4.02 -14.46
CA ALA A 280 6.30 4.91 -13.52
C ALA A 280 7.62 4.33 -12.97
N SER A 281 7.73 3.01 -12.84
CA SER A 281 8.98 2.33 -12.48
C SER A 281 10.03 2.47 -13.59
N VAL A 282 9.63 2.38 -14.86
CA VAL A 282 10.49 2.66 -16.00
C VAL A 282 11.01 4.10 -15.97
N ASP A 283 10.15 5.06 -15.64
CA ASP A 283 10.53 6.47 -15.59
C ASP A 283 11.50 6.76 -14.44
N VAL A 284 11.37 6.10 -13.30
CA VAL A 284 12.36 6.14 -12.20
C VAL A 284 13.70 5.57 -12.65
N ALA A 285 13.70 4.42 -13.34
CA ALA A 285 14.93 3.82 -13.84
C ALA A 285 15.65 4.74 -14.87
N ARG A 286 14.92 5.37 -15.79
CA ARG A 286 15.44 6.36 -16.72
C ARG A 286 16.01 7.60 -16.02
N ALA A 287 15.32 8.09 -15.00
CA ALA A 287 15.81 9.21 -14.20
C ALA A 287 17.12 8.87 -13.47
N GLN A 288 17.27 7.62 -13.02
CA GLN A 288 18.53 7.15 -12.43
C GLN A 288 19.68 7.09 -13.45
N GLU A 289 19.42 6.68 -14.70
CA GLU A 289 20.41 6.78 -15.77
C GLU A 289 20.84 8.23 -16.01
N ASP A 290 19.87 9.17 -16.00
CA ASP A 290 20.15 10.60 -16.19
C ASP A 290 21.03 11.15 -15.06
N VAL A 291 20.79 10.79 -13.81
CA VAL A 291 21.65 11.13 -12.67
C VAL A 291 23.09 10.61 -12.90
N LEU A 292 23.24 9.35 -13.30
CA LEU A 292 24.54 8.75 -13.59
C LEU A 292 25.26 9.42 -14.77
N ALA A 293 24.51 9.93 -15.75
CA ALA A 293 25.11 10.69 -16.89
C ALA A 293 25.73 12.01 -16.44
N HIS A 294 25.26 12.57 -15.31
CA HIS A 294 25.73 13.86 -14.78
C HIS A 294 26.75 13.74 -13.65
N THR A 295 26.94 12.54 -13.07
CA THR A 295 27.73 12.34 -11.85
C THR A 295 29.19 12.74 -11.94
N ASN A 296 29.81 12.65 -13.14
CA ASN A 296 31.22 12.96 -13.38
C ASN A 296 31.46 14.36 -13.96
N ARG A 297 30.42 15.19 -14.02
CA ARG A 297 30.59 16.60 -14.50
C ARG A 297 31.29 17.43 -13.45
N PRO A 298 32.07 18.45 -13.86
CA PRO A 298 32.72 19.38 -12.94
C PRO A 298 31.69 20.02 -11.99
N ARG A 299 32.14 20.38 -10.79
CA ARG A 299 31.33 21.11 -9.81
C ARG A 299 32.05 22.34 -9.34
N LEU A 300 31.34 23.43 -9.24
CA LEU A 300 31.88 24.71 -8.79
C LEU A 300 31.30 25.03 -7.41
N TYR A 301 32.19 25.15 -6.43
CA TYR A 301 31.85 25.49 -5.08
C TYR A 301 32.32 26.92 -4.75
N LEU A 302 31.46 27.69 -4.14
CA LEU A 302 31.81 28.91 -3.44
C LEU A 302 31.90 28.59 -1.95
N GLN A 303 33.07 28.90 -1.36
CA GLN A 303 33.30 28.62 0.04
C GLN A 303 33.85 29.85 0.74
N SER A 304 33.38 30.06 1.98
CA SER A 304 33.90 31.08 2.89
C SER A 304 33.93 30.51 4.29
N SER A 305 35.07 30.70 4.95
CA SER A 305 35.20 30.27 6.36
C SER A 305 35.72 31.41 7.22
N VAL A 306 35.25 31.48 8.43
CA VAL A 306 35.75 32.33 9.50
C VAL A 306 36.03 31.42 10.70
N PHE A 307 37.23 31.47 11.23
CA PHE A 307 37.60 30.65 12.38
C PHE A 307 38.61 31.35 13.29
N ALA A 308 38.60 31.00 14.54
CA ALA A 308 39.60 31.44 15.52
C ALA A 308 40.16 30.23 16.28
N ARG A 309 41.40 30.33 16.69
CA ARG A 309 42.10 29.29 17.42
C ARG A 309 42.82 29.89 18.64
N GLY A 310 42.88 29.10 19.70
CA GLY A 310 43.76 29.32 20.83
C GLY A 310 44.75 28.17 20.98
N SER A 311 45.93 28.46 21.47
CA SER A 311 46.97 27.46 21.74
C SER A 311 47.79 27.90 22.94
N GLY A 312 48.06 26.95 23.87
CA GLY A 312 49.00 27.12 24.96
C GLY A 312 50.48 26.94 24.57
N ALA A 313 50.74 26.83 23.24
CA ALA A 313 52.11 26.77 22.70
C ALA A 313 52.46 28.06 21.97
N ASN A 314 53.64 28.65 22.29
CA ASN A 314 54.14 29.87 21.70
C ASN A 314 55.20 29.60 20.66
N ALA A 315 55.46 30.60 19.76
CA ALA A 315 56.39 30.48 18.65
C ALA A 315 57.88 30.40 19.13
N ASP A 316 58.16 30.87 20.29
CA ASP A 316 59.46 30.80 20.94
C ASP A 316 59.78 29.45 21.63
N GLY A 317 58.83 28.51 21.60
CA GLY A 317 58.92 27.18 22.20
C GLY A 317 58.51 27.16 23.66
N LEU A 318 58.04 28.28 24.22
CA LEU A 318 57.52 28.32 25.57
C LEU A 318 56.10 27.75 25.59
N LEU A 319 55.81 26.98 26.64
CA LEU A 319 54.48 26.40 26.85
C LEU A 319 53.80 27.16 27.97
N ASP A 320 52.68 27.74 27.68
CA ASP A 320 51.84 28.42 28.67
C ASP A 320 51.04 27.38 29.46
N GLY A 321 51.15 27.44 30.79
CA GLY A 321 50.46 26.49 31.66
C GLY A 321 49.02 26.90 31.97
N GLY A 322 48.34 26.01 32.67
CA GLY A 322 46.97 26.32 33.16
C GLY A 322 45.92 26.27 32.09
N SER A 323 45.13 27.34 31.97
CA SER A 323 44.00 27.46 31.02
C SER A 323 44.35 28.19 29.71
N ASP A 324 45.62 28.56 29.51
CA ASP A 324 46.10 29.23 28.32
C ASP A 324 45.88 28.31 27.11
N GLY A 325 45.42 28.86 26.00
CA GLY A 325 44.98 28.09 24.84
C GLY A 325 43.48 27.75 24.83
N LEU A 326 42.74 27.96 25.92
CA LEU A 326 41.26 27.88 25.90
C LEU A 326 40.61 29.12 25.33
N GLY A 327 41.31 30.27 25.33
CA GLY A 327 40.86 31.51 24.69
C GLY A 327 41.05 31.45 23.17
N LEU A 328 40.15 32.10 22.44
CA LEU A 328 40.25 32.25 20.95
C LEU A 328 41.07 33.51 20.64
N GLU A 329 42.36 33.34 20.35
CA GLU A 329 43.28 34.48 20.21
C GLU A 329 43.58 34.86 18.75
N ARG A 330 43.52 33.90 17.85
CA ARG A 330 43.93 34.07 16.44
C ARG A 330 42.76 33.82 15.50
N ALA A 331 42.18 34.90 15.02
CA ALA A 331 41.09 34.85 14.07
C ALA A 331 41.63 34.88 12.63
N ASN A 332 41.02 34.06 11.76
CA ASN A 332 41.35 33.98 10.35
C ASN A 332 40.05 33.92 9.53
N TRP A 333 40.15 34.32 8.27
CA TRP A 333 39.07 34.12 7.31
C TRP A 333 39.65 33.68 5.98
N ALA A 334 38.86 32.96 5.20
CA ALA A 334 39.15 32.58 3.83
C ALA A 334 37.89 32.62 3.01
N ALA A 335 37.96 33.07 1.78
CA ALA A 335 36.90 32.98 0.81
C ALA A 335 37.49 32.62 -0.55
N GLY A 336 36.81 31.74 -1.28
CA GLY A 336 37.34 31.26 -2.54
C GLY A 336 36.34 30.46 -3.38
N VAL A 337 36.81 30.14 -4.59
CA VAL A 337 36.13 29.30 -5.57
C VAL A 337 36.90 28.02 -5.72
N GLN A 338 36.21 26.90 -5.67
CA GLN A 338 36.81 25.58 -5.88
C GLN A 338 36.10 24.88 -7.04
N VAL A 339 36.85 24.38 -8.00
CA VAL A 339 36.35 23.53 -9.08
C VAL A 339 36.79 22.11 -8.79
N VAL A 340 35.83 21.20 -8.66
CA VAL A 340 36.07 19.77 -8.40
C VAL A 340 35.71 18.97 -9.63
N PHE A 341 36.62 18.13 -10.09
CA PHE A 341 36.42 17.15 -11.16
C PHE A 341 36.27 15.77 -10.50
N PRO A 342 35.06 15.31 -10.24
CA PRO A 342 34.86 14.03 -9.56
C PRO A 342 35.20 12.86 -10.48
N ASN A 343 35.73 11.78 -9.91
CA ASN A 343 35.96 10.49 -10.59
C ASN A 343 36.76 10.58 -11.91
N LEU A 344 37.74 11.45 -11.97
CA LEU A 344 38.48 11.76 -13.21
C LEU A 344 39.15 10.53 -13.86
N PHE A 345 39.50 9.50 -13.07
CA PHE A 345 40.15 8.26 -13.53
C PHE A 345 39.28 7.01 -13.33
N GLU A 346 38.03 7.14 -12.93
CA GLU A 346 37.13 6.00 -12.67
C GLU A 346 36.28 5.62 -13.91
N PHE A 347 36.83 5.69 -15.08
CA PHE A 347 36.08 5.43 -16.32
C PHE A 347 35.47 4.01 -16.38
N ALA A 348 36.18 3.00 -15.88
CA ALA A 348 35.74 1.62 -15.93
C ALA A 348 34.55 1.41 -14.99
N SER A 349 34.62 1.93 -13.75
CA SER A 349 33.52 1.79 -12.77
C SER A 349 32.29 2.56 -13.20
N LEU A 350 32.45 3.76 -13.74
CA LEU A 350 31.34 4.58 -14.26
C LEU A 350 30.67 3.92 -15.47
N ARG A 351 31.46 3.36 -16.40
CA ARG A 351 30.93 2.60 -17.54
C ARG A 351 30.12 1.39 -17.09
N ALA A 352 30.60 0.65 -16.10
CA ALA A 352 29.90 -0.51 -15.53
C ALA A 352 28.60 -0.08 -14.85
N ARG A 353 28.60 1.00 -14.05
CA ARG A 353 27.39 1.53 -13.41
C ARG A 353 26.35 1.98 -14.44
N ARG A 354 26.74 2.67 -15.50
CA ARG A 354 25.85 3.06 -16.61
C ARG A 354 25.27 1.85 -17.35
N ALA A 355 26.10 0.84 -17.62
CA ALA A 355 25.64 -0.39 -18.24
C ALA A 355 24.64 -1.15 -17.36
N SER A 356 24.86 -1.18 -16.05
CA SER A 356 23.94 -1.76 -15.05
C SER A 356 22.62 -1.00 -15.04
N ALA A 357 22.63 0.33 -14.95
CA ALA A 357 21.42 1.15 -14.96
C ALA A 357 20.60 0.96 -16.25
N ALA A 358 21.28 0.98 -17.43
CA ALA A 358 20.62 0.72 -18.70
C ALA A 358 20.01 -0.71 -18.78
N ALA A 359 20.66 -1.69 -18.16
CA ALA A 359 20.08 -3.04 -18.04
C ALA A 359 18.84 -3.05 -17.12
N SER A 360 18.87 -2.30 -16.02
CA SER A 360 17.71 -2.14 -15.14
C SER A 360 16.53 -1.49 -15.85
N THR A 361 16.77 -0.42 -16.64
CA THR A 361 15.72 0.22 -17.45
C THR A 361 15.11 -0.77 -18.46
N ARG A 362 15.93 -1.60 -19.12
CA ARG A 362 15.40 -2.64 -20.02
C ARG A 362 14.58 -3.69 -19.27
N ALA A 363 14.98 -4.07 -18.06
CA ALA A 363 14.23 -5.00 -17.24
C ALA A 363 12.87 -4.40 -16.82
N GLU A 364 12.81 -3.14 -16.44
CA GLU A 364 11.55 -2.47 -16.12
C GLU A 364 10.63 -2.31 -17.36
N ASN A 365 11.20 -2.04 -18.54
CA ASN A 365 10.39 -2.04 -19.78
C ASN A 365 9.78 -3.42 -20.07
N ALA A 366 10.52 -4.50 -19.88
CA ALA A 366 9.99 -5.87 -20.05
C ALA A 366 8.87 -6.18 -19.05
N ARG A 367 8.98 -5.72 -17.79
CA ARG A 367 7.90 -5.84 -16.79
C ARG A 367 6.66 -5.03 -17.16
N TYR A 368 6.84 -3.85 -17.75
CA TYR A 368 5.73 -3.05 -18.26
C TYR A 368 5.02 -3.77 -19.42
N GLU A 369 5.77 -4.36 -20.35
CA GLU A 369 5.19 -5.17 -21.43
C GLU A 369 4.42 -6.38 -20.88
N GLU A 370 4.96 -7.07 -19.87
CA GLU A 370 4.28 -8.18 -19.17
C GLU A 370 2.97 -7.70 -18.52
N ALA A 371 3.00 -6.54 -17.85
CA ALA A 371 1.79 -5.96 -17.25
C ALA A 371 0.70 -5.65 -18.29
N LEU A 372 1.08 -5.14 -19.47
CA LEU A 372 0.12 -4.92 -20.57
C LEU A 372 -0.50 -6.24 -21.09
N LEU A 373 0.31 -7.30 -21.21
CA LEU A 373 -0.19 -8.62 -21.62
C LEU A 373 -1.16 -9.18 -20.56
N THR A 374 -0.81 -9.07 -19.28
CA THR A 374 -1.65 -9.52 -18.17
C THR A 374 -2.99 -8.80 -18.18
N VAL A 375 -2.99 -7.47 -18.21
CA VAL A 375 -4.24 -6.67 -18.23
C VAL A 375 -5.08 -7.00 -19.46
N THR A 376 -4.48 -7.13 -20.65
CA THR A 376 -5.20 -7.48 -21.87
C THR A 376 -5.87 -8.86 -21.75
N SER A 377 -5.15 -9.83 -21.19
CA SER A 377 -5.69 -11.18 -20.96
C SER A 377 -6.84 -11.16 -19.95
N GLU A 378 -6.70 -10.41 -18.86
CA GLU A 378 -7.75 -10.27 -17.84
C GLU A 378 -9.01 -9.59 -18.41
N GLN A 379 -8.87 -8.55 -19.24
CA GLN A 379 -9.98 -7.91 -19.93
C GLN A 379 -10.75 -8.89 -20.84
N GLN A 380 -10.03 -9.71 -21.60
CA GLN A 380 -10.66 -10.71 -22.47
C GLN A 380 -11.37 -11.80 -21.66
N ALA A 381 -10.72 -12.28 -20.58
CA ALA A 381 -11.33 -13.26 -19.69
C ALA A 381 -12.58 -12.74 -18.99
N ALA A 382 -12.55 -11.48 -18.52
CA ALA A 382 -13.69 -10.84 -17.88
C ALA A 382 -14.88 -10.66 -18.83
N ALA A 383 -14.64 -10.24 -20.07
CA ALA A 383 -15.68 -10.15 -21.09
C ALA A 383 -16.36 -11.50 -21.35
N ALA A 384 -15.55 -12.57 -21.53
CA ALA A 384 -16.09 -13.91 -21.70
C ALA A 384 -16.87 -14.41 -20.47
N ALA A 385 -16.41 -14.06 -19.25
CA ALA A 385 -17.10 -14.40 -18.01
C ALA A 385 -18.47 -13.71 -17.89
N ILE A 386 -18.61 -12.46 -18.34
CA ILE A 386 -19.91 -11.74 -18.38
C ILE A 386 -20.89 -12.48 -19.29
N ASP A 387 -20.46 -12.84 -20.50
CA ASP A 387 -21.33 -13.52 -21.46
C ASP A 387 -21.77 -14.89 -20.92
N ALA A 388 -20.84 -15.66 -20.35
CA ALA A 388 -21.14 -16.94 -19.72
C ALA A 388 -22.10 -16.81 -18.53
N ALA A 389 -21.84 -15.86 -17.61
CA ALA A 389 -22.67 -15.65 -16.43
C ALA A 389 -24.10 -15.26 -16.80
N ARG A 390 -24.27 -14.42 -17.84
CA ARG A 390 -25.60 -14.06 -18.36
C ARG A 390 -26.32 -15.24 -19.01
N ALA A 391 -25.64 -16.01 -19.81
CA ALA A 391 -26.22 -17.20 -20.41
C ALA A 391 -26.71 -18.21 -19.35
N VAL A 392 -25.92 -18.40 -18.29
CA VAL A 392 -26.31 -19.22 -17.14
C VAL A 392 -27.52 -18.61 -16.43
N ALA A 393 -27.49 -17.32 -16.11
CA ALA A 393 -28.59 -16.64 -15.41
C ALA A 393 -29.91 -16.61 -16.23
N ALA A 394 -29.84 -16.68 -17.56
CA ALA A 394 -31.00 -16.83 -18.42
C ALA A 394 -31.55 -18.27 -18.45
N ASN A 395 -30.70 -19.28 -18.23
CA ASN A 395 -31.08 -20.69 -18.30
C ASN A 395 -31.56 -21.26 -16.95
N THR A 396 -31.03 -20.80 -15.83
CA THR A 396 -31.35 -21.34 -14.50
C THR A 396 -32.83 -21.24 -14.10
N PRO A 397 -33.60 -20.18 -14.46
CA PRO A 397 -35.04 -20.13 -14.21
C PRO A 397 -35.84 -21.24 -14.91
N VAL A 398 -35.39 -21.64 -16.11
CA VAL A 398 -36.03 -22.75 -16.87
C VAL A 398 -35.80 -24.07 -16.14
N GLN A 399 -34.57 -24.30 -15.69
CA GLN A 399 -34.22 -25.47 -14.88
C GLN A 399 -35.01 -25.50 -13.57
N LEU A 400 -35.12 -24.37 -12.88
CA LEU A 400 -35.86 -24.24 -11.62
C LEU A 400 -37.35 -24.56 -11.82
N ALA A 401 -37.98 -23.97 -12.85
CA ALA A 401 -39.39 -24.24 -13.14
C ALA A 401 -39.65 -25.72 -13.42
N ALA A 402 -38.79 -26.38 -14.23
CA ALA A 402 -38.88 -27.80 -14.53
C ALA A 402 -38.69 -28.67 -13.27
N ALA A 403 -37.75 -28.34 -12.38
CA ALA A 403 -37.53 -29.04 -11.13
C ALA A 403 -38.70 -28.90 -10.15
N GLN A 404 -39.30 -27.70 -10.04
CA GLN A 404 -40.50 -27.43 -9.26
C GLN A 404 -41.68 -28.29 -9.74
N GLN A 405 -41.89 -28.36 -11.05
CA GLN A 405 -42.95 -29.15 -11.66
C GLN A 405 -42.74 -30.65 -11.42
N SER A 406 -41.50 -31.12 -11.54
CA SER A 406 -41.13 -32.54 -11.29
C SER A 406 -41.38 -32.92 -9.82
N GLU A 407 -40.99 -32.06 -8.86
CA GLU A 407 -41.23 -32.30 -7.44
C GLU A 407 -42.76 -32.36 -7.10
N ALA A 408 -43.51 -31.40 -7.63
CA ALA A 408 -44.95 -31.36 -7.39
C ALA A 408 -45.67 -32.61 -7.94
N GLN A 409 -45.25 -33.10 -9.12
CA GLN A 409 -45.82 -34.34 -9.70
C GLN A 409 -45.44 -35.58 -8.90
N ALA A 410 -44.17 -35.72 -8.50
CA ALA A 410 -43.69 -36.84 -7.71
C ALA A 410 -44.42 -36.90 -6.34
N ARG A 411 -44.61 -35.73 -5.71
CA ARG A 411 -45.33 -35.61 -4.46
C ARG A 411 -46.82 -36.01 -4.58
N ALA A 412 -47.51 -35.51 -5.63
CA ALA A 412 -48.92 -35.89 -5.87
C ALA A 412 -49.09 -37.39 -6.11
N ARG A 413 -48.16 -38.02 -6.84
CA ARG A 413 -48.14 -39.48 -7.04
C ARG A 413 -47.86 -40.25 -5.74
N TYR A 414 -46.95 -39.76 -4.90
CA TYR A 414 -46.69 -40.35 -3.59
C TYR A 414 -47.93 -40.28 -2.67
N ASP A 415 -48.59 -39.12 -2.63
CA ASP A 415 -49.81 -38.92 -1.84
C ASP A 415 -50.95 -39.84 -2.31
N ALA A 416 -51.02 -40.12 -3.63
CA ALA A 416 -51.97 -41.07 -4.22
C ALA A 416 -51.56 -42.56 -4.07
N GLY A 417 -50.38 -42.85 -3.47
CA GLY A 417 -49.87 -44.21 -3.32
C GLY A 417 -49.22 -44.82 -4.57
N LEU A 418 -49.02 -44.02 -5.62
CA LEU A 418 -48.48 -44.45 -6.93
C LEU A 418 -46.98 -44.26 -7.10
N ALA A 419 -46.31 -43.66 -6.14
CA ALA A 419 -44.85 -43.47 -6.14
C ALA A 419 -44.24 -43.86 -4.79
N SER A 420 -42.93 -44.11 -4.78
CA SER A 420 -42.16 -44.36 -3.56
C SER A 420 -41.59 -43.05 -2.97
N ILE A 421 -41.20 -43.05 -1.70
CA ILE A 421 -40.50 -41.97 -1.05
C ILE A 421 -39.17 -41.67 -1.73
N ILE A 422 -38.58 -42.65 -2.43
CA ILE A 422 -37.32 -42.48 -3.19
C ILE A 422 -37.51 -41.48 -4.33
N GLU A 423 -38.59 -41.63 -5.10
CA GLU A 423 -38.91 -40.74 -6.21
C GLU A 423 -39.10 -39.30 -5.73
N VAL A 424 -39.80 -39.10 -4.59
CA VAL A 424 -39.96 -37.76 -4.00
C VAL A 424 -38.62 -37.19 -3.52
N ALA A 425 -37.80 -38.02 -2.85
CA ALA A 425 -36.48 -37.57 -2.36
C ALA A 425 -35.54 -37.17 -3.52
N ASP A 426 -35.56 -37.88 -4.62
CA ASP A 426 -34.74 -37.59 -5.82
C ASP A 426 -35.19 -36.28 -6.48
N THR A 427 -36.51 -36.05 -6.64
CA THR A 427 -37.03 -34.80 -7.16
C THR A 427 -36.81 -33.60 -6.23
N GLN A 428 -36.85 -33.79 -4.91
CA GLN A 428 -36.48 -32.77 -3.94
C GLN A 428 -34.98 -32.42 -3.99
N ASN A 429 -34.10 -33.41 -4.24
CA ASN A 429 -32.69 -33.13 -4.45
C ASN A 429 -32.47 -32.29 -5.73
N LEU A 430 -33.17 -32.63 -6.83
CA LEU A 430 -33.12 -31.89 -8.08
C LEU A 430 -33.60 -30.43 -7.87
N LEU A 431 -34.71 -30.24 -7.15
CA LEU A 431 -35.24 -28.93 -6.83
C LEU A 431 -34.28 -28.11 -5.97
N ALA A 432 -33.76 -28.70 -4.89
CA ALA A 432 -32.79 -27.99 -4.01
C ALA A 432 -31.54 -27.56 -4.79
N GLN A 433 -31.06 -28.40 -5.72
CA GLN A 433 -29.93 -28.04 -6.59
C GLN A 433 -30.28 -26.91 -7.56
N ALA A 434 -31.46 -26.94 -8.17
CA ALA A 434 -31.91 -25.91 -9.10
C ALA A 434 -32.13 -24.55 -8.42
N GLU A 435 -32.73 -24.52 -7.21
CA GLU A 435 -32.89 -23.32 -6.38
C GLU A 435 -31.54 -22.71 -6.01
N TYR A 436 -30.59 -23.55 -5.60
CA TYR A 436 -29.23 -23.11 -5.29
C TYR A 436 -28.54 -22.49 -6.53
N GLN A 437 -28.61 -23.15 -7.68
CA GLN A 437 -28.00 -22.66 -8.91
C GLN A 437 -28.63 -21.36 -9.40
N ASP A 438 -29.96 -21.21 -9.34
CA ASP A 438 -30.65 -19.97 -9.73
C ASP A 438 -30.31 -18.80 -8.80
N ALA A 439 -30.26 -19.03 -7.49
CA ALA A 439 -29.87 -18.02 -6.51
C ALA A 439 -28.43 -17.53 -6.74
N LEU A 440 -27.51 -18.43 -7.08
CA LEU A 440 -26.13 -18.07 -7.35
C LEU A 440 -25.92 -17.39 -8.72
N ALA A 441 -26.66 -17.80 -9.74
CA ALA A 441 -26.49 -17.29 -11.10
C ALA A 441 -26.58 -15.75 -11.17
N LYS A 442 -27.46 -15.14 -10.38
CA LYS A 442 -27.59 -13.68 -10.28
C LYS A 442 -26.37 -13.03 -9.65
N VAL A 443 -25.83 -13.64 -8.60
CA VAL A 443 -24.61 -13.14 -7.92
C VAL A 443 -23.40 -13.28 -8.84
N GLU A 444 -23.32 -14.33 -9.65
CA GLU A 444 -22.21 -14.55 -10.60
C GLU A 444 -22.17 -13.48 -11.70
N VAL A 445 -23.33 -12.97 -12.16
CA VAL A 445 -23.35 -11.82 -13.10
C VAL A 445 -22.70 -10.58 -12.44
N TRP A 446 -22.99 -10.31 -11.17
CA TRP A 446 -22.36 -9.19 -10.45
C TRP A 446 -20.88 -9.40 -10.25
N ARG A 447 -20.44 -10.64 -10.00
CA ARG A 447 -19.01 -10.97 -9.91
C ARG A 447 -18.29 -10.76 -11.22
N ALA A 448 -18.89 -11.19 -12.34
CA ALA A 448 -18.31 -11.01 -13.65
C ALA A 448 -18.19 -9.50 -14.01
N LEU A 449 -19.20 -8.69 -13.69
CA LEU A 449 -19.14 -7.23 -13.88
C LEU A 449 -18.12 -6.56 -12.98
N LEU A 450 -17.97 -7.02 -11.75
CA LEU A 450 -16.90 -6.55 -10.85
C LEU A 450 -15.52 -6.90 -11.41
N ALA A 451 -15.34 -8.13 -11.88
CA ALA A 451 -14.09 -8.58 -12.49
C ALA A 451 -13.73 -7.75 -13.74
N ASP A 452 -14.71 -7.41 -14.57
CA ASP A 452 -14.54 -6.56 -15.75
C ASP A 452 -14.12 -5.14 -15.36
N ALA A 453 -14.76 -4.55 -14.35
CA ALA A 453 -14.40 -3.24 -13.83
C ALA A 453 -12.97 -3.22 -13.27
N ILE A 454 -12.56 -4.28 -12.57
CA ILE A 454 -11.20 -4.46 -12.05
C ILE A 454 -10.20 -4.59 -13.21
N ALA A 455 -10.49 -5.42 -14.22
CA ALA A 455 -9.63 -5.61 -15.40
C ALA A 455 -9.46 -4.33 -16.24
N HIS A 456 -10.39 -3.38 -16.14
CA HIS A 456 -10.29 -2.05 -16.75
C HIS A 456 -9.72 -0.99 -15.80
N GLY A 457 -9.50 -1.32 -14.52
CA GLY A 457 -8.89 -0.44 -13.53
C GLY A 457 -9.79 0.68 -13.01
N ASP A 458 -11.09 0.64 -13.29
CA ASP A 458 -12.06 1.66 -12.86
C ASP A 458 -13.41 1.04 -12.46
N LEU A 459 -13.73 1.17 -11.16
CA LEU A 459 -14.98 0.68 -10.60
C LEU A 459 -16.15 1.70 -10.74
N THR A 460 -15.92 2.89 -11.25
CA THR A 460 -16.94 3.95 -11.32
C THR A 460 -18.20 3.51 -12.08
N GLN A 461 -18.00 2.86 -13.21
CA GLN A 461 -19.13 2.36 -14.01
C GLN A 461 -19.87 1.22 -13.31
N PHE A 462 -19.14 0.32 -12.67
CA PHE A 462 -19.73 -0.77 -11.87
C PHE A 462 -20.58 -0.21 -10.72
N VAL A 463 -20.08 0.76 -9.96
CA VAL A 463 -20.83 1.44 -8.89
C VAL A 463 -22.08 2.12 -9.43
N ASN A 464 -22.00 2.77 -10.60
CA ASN A 464 -23.16 3.39 -11.25
C ASN A 464 -24.23 2.35 -11.65
N VAL A 465 -23.82 1.18 -12.14
CA VAL A 465 -24.74 0.06 -12.45
C VAL A 465 -25.41 -0.44 -11.16
N VAL A 466 -24.66 -0.60 -10.08
CA VAL A 466 -25.20 -0.99 -8.76
C VAL A 466 -26.24 0.03 -8.27
N ARG A 467 -25.94 1.31 -8.41
CA ARG A 467 -26.84 2.41 -8.00
C ARG A 467 -28.13 2.44 -8.85
N SER A 468 -28.02 2.27 -10.17
CA SER A 468 -29.16 2.29 -11.08
C SER A 468 -30.09 1.09 -10.88
N SER A 469 -29.56 -0.08 -10.51
CA SER A 469 -30.36 -1.25 -10.17
C SER A 469 -31.21 -1.07 -8.91
N GLY A 470 -30.83 -0.12 -8.02
CA GLY A 470 -31.60 0.23 -6.83
C GLY A 470 -32.64 1.33 -7.02
N GLY A 471 -32.58 2.08 -8.12
CA GLY A 471 -33.47 3.23 -8.38
C GLY A 471 -34.71 2.93 -9.22
N ALA A 472 -34.88 1.72 -9.72
CA ALA A 472 -36.05 1.32 -10.50
C ALA A 472 -37.18 0.85 -9.56
N ARG A 473 -37.81 1.79 -8.85
CA ARG A 473 -39.10 1.64 -8.18
C ARG A 473 -40.03 2.78 -8.55
#